data_f964fc39544782c3f93e4dcc6509cf38
#
_entry.id   f964fc39544782c3f93e4dcc6509cf38
#
_cell.length_a   1.000
_cell.length_b   1.000
_cell.length_c   1.000
_cell.angle_alpha   90.00
_cell.angle_beta   90.00
_cell.angle_gamma   90.00
#
_symmetry.space_group_name_H-M   'P 1'
#
loop_
_entity.id
_entity.type
_entity.pdbx_description
1 polymer ?
#
loop_
_entity_poly.entity_id
_entity_poly.type
_entity_poly.pdbx_seq_one_letter_code
_entity_poly.pdbx_strand_id
1 'polypeptide(L)'
;MAGYFSRVKQAVLGRKAVELTYDQIAALIDGSGGGSVAGVVVTEKTALQVSTVLACVRVIADGCATPELRLYRAGNDKRRQSAENIPEYRLLARRPNEWQTSYEWRRMMTLHAAL
;
A
#
# COMPACT_ATOMS: atom_id res chain seq x y z
N MET A 1 24.35 11.42 -41.85
CA MET A 1 23.67 10.77 -40.71
C MET A 1 24.38 10.92 -39.35
N ALA A 2 25.63 11.43 -39.31
CA ALA A 2 26.34 11.61 -38.02
C ALA A 2 25.86 12.78 -37.15
N GLY A 3 25.22 13.80 -37.72
CA GLY A 3 24.81 15.00 -37.00
C GLY A 3 23.55 14.87 -36.16
N TYR A 4 22.68 13.89 -36.47
CA TYR A 4 21.43 13.69 -35.74
C TYR A 4 21.67 12.97 -34.39
N PHE A 5 22.57 11.99 -34.36
CA PHE A 5 22.94 11.26 -33.15
C PHE A 5 23.72 12.12 -32.14
N SER A 6 24.48 13.10 -32.57
CA SER A 6 25.20 14.00 -31.67
C SER A 6 24.26 14.97 -30.96
N ARG A 7 23.20 15.46 -31.64
CA ARG A 7 22.18 16.31 -31.05
C ARG A 7 21.30 15.57 -30.04
N VAL A 8 20.97 14.32 -30.30
CA VAL A 8 20.20 13.49 -29.37
C VAL A 8 21.03 13.16 -28.11
N LYS A 9 22.34 12.87 -28.29
CA LYS A 9 23.25 12.67 -27.14
C LYS A 9 23.37 13.92 -26.27
N GLN A 10 23.46 15.13 -26.86
CA GLN A 10 23.53 16.36 -26.09
C GLN A 10 22.19 16.70 -25.38
N ALA A 11 21.06 16.37 -26.00
CA ALA A 11 19.76 16.58 -25.36
C ALA A 11 19.48 15.60 -24.18
N VAL A 12 20.05 14.41 -24.23
CA VAL A 12 19.91 13.39 -23.16
C VAL A 12 20.96 13.58 -22.06
N LEU A 13 22.20 13.97 -22.41
CA LEU A 13 23.29 14.23 -21.46
C LEU A 13 23.24 15.65 -20.86
N GLY A 14 22.50 16.58 -21.47
CA GLY A 14 22.37 17.96 -20.99
C GLY A 14 21.33 18.17 -19.88
N ARG A 15 20.54 17.15 -19.51
CA ARG A 15 19.81 17.16 -18.24
C ARG A 15 20.83 16.84 -17.16
N LYS A 16 21.32 17.90 -16.49
CA LYS A 16 22.05 17.76 -15.23
C LYS A 16 21.23 16.77 -14.40
N ALA A 17 21.84 15.61 -14.12
CA ALA A 17 21.29 14.74 -13.11
C ALA A 17 21.13 15.60 -11.85
N VAL A 18 19.90 15.81 -11.43
CA VAL A 18 19.63 16.51 -10.18
C VAL A 18 20.17 15.57 -9.11
N GLU A 19 21.36 15.88 -8.60
CA GLU A 19 21.90 15.19 -7.43
C GLU A 19 20.99 15.56 -6.26
N LEU A 20 20.00 14.71 -6.02
CA LEU A 20 19.12 14.82 -4.85
C LEU A 20 19.95 14.52 -3.62
N THR A 21 20.07 15.50 -2.75
CA THR A 21 20.65 15.31 -1.43
C THR A 21 19.81 14.29 -0.64
N TYR A 22 20.45 13.54 0.26
CA TYR A 22 19.78 12.53 1.08
C TYR A 22 18.52 13.06 1.76
N ASP A 23 18.57 14.32 2.25
CA ASP A 23 17.43 14.99 2.87
C ASP A 23 16.27 15.25 1.89
N GLN A 24 16.60 15.53 0.62
CA GLN A 24 15.57 15.71 -0.43
C GLN A 24 14.93 14.40 -0.83
N ILE A 25 15.70 13.32 -0.85
CA ILE A 25 15.20 11.97 -1.10
C ILE A 25 14.32 11.52 0.07
N ALA A 26 14.77 11.74 1.30
CA ALA A 26 14.00 11.45 2.50
C ALA A 26 12.69 12.23 2.54
N ALA A 27 12.71 13.52 2.20
CA ALA A 27 11.52 14.36 2.10
C ALA A 27 10.53 13.89 1.01
N LEU A 28 11.04 13.35 -0.10
CA LEU A 28 10.21 12.75 -1.16
C LEU A 28 9.57 11.43 -0.73
N ILE A 29 10.31 10.61 0.02
CA ILE A 29 9.83 9.31 0.53
C ILE A 29 8.83 9.52 1.68
N ASP A 30 9.12 10.47 2.58
CA ASP A 30 8.22 10.82 3.71
C ASP A 30 6.95 11.57 3.29
N GLY A 31 6.78 11.84 1.97
CA GLY A 31 5.63 12.59 1.49
C GLY A 31 5.62 14.07 1.94
N SER A 32 6.67 14.52 2.64
CA SER A 32 6.79 15.90 3.12
C SER A 32 7.21 16.90 2.04
N GLY A 33 7.59 16.39 0.84
CA GLY A 33 7.99 17.21 -0.31
C GLY A 33 6.84 17.88 -1.06
N GLY A 34 5.61 17.52 -0.76
CA GLY A 34 4.40 18.08 -1.36
C GLY A 34 3.64 18.95 -0.33
N GLY A 35 4.19 20.09 0.00
CA GLY A 35 3.40 21.08 0.75
C GLY A 35 2.07 21.29 0.02
N SER A 36 0.95 21.01 0.69
CA SER A 36 -0.38 21.38 0.20
C SER A 36 -0.36 22.87 -0.14
N VAL A 37 -1.12 23.29 -1.15
CA VAL A 37 -1.30 24.72 -1.49
C VAL A 37 -1.67 25.55 -0.26
N ALA A 38 -2.23 24.93 0.78
CA ALA A 38 -2.57 25.52 2.07
C ALA A 38 -1.39 25.58 3.07
N GLY A 39 -0.17 25.12 2.68
CA GLY A 39 1.02 25.15 3.54
C GLY A 39 1.01 24.14 4.70
N VAL A 40 0.04 23.23 4.73
CA VAL A 40 -0.06 22.20 5.77
C VAL A 40 0.53 20.91 5.25
N VAL A 41 1.52 20.38 5.96
CA VAL A 41 2.09 19.06 5.66
C VAL A 41 1.15 17.99 6.20
N VAL A 42 0.58 17.20 5.30
CA VAL A 42 -0.28 16.06 5.65
C VAL A 42 0.58 14.82 5.76
N THR A 43 0.73 14.30 6.96
CA THR A 43 1.38 13.02 7.26
C THR A 43 0.31 12.05 7.80
N GLU A 44 0.62 10.75 7.83
CA GLU A 44 -0.27 9.74 8.44
C GLU A 44 -0.73 10.13 9.85
N LYS A 45 0.19 10.66 10.66
CA LYS A 45 -0.11 11.10 12.03
C LYS A 45 -1.06 12.30 12.07
N THR A 46 -0.86 13.30 11.20
CA THR A 46 -1.73 14.48 11.14
C THR A 46 -3.08 14.16 10.54
N ALA A 47 -3.13 13.25 9.54
CA ALA A 47 -4.38 12.79 8.95
C ALA A 47 -5.27 12.08 9.98
N LEU A 48 -4.70 11.23 10.83
CA LEU A 48 -5.43 10.52 11.88
C LEU A 48 -5.94 11.42 13.03
N GLN A 49 -5.40 12.62 13.17
CA GLN A 49 -5.91 13.61 14.14
C GLN A 49 -7.25 14.19 13.70
N VAL A 50 -7.58 14.11 12.41
CA VAL A 50 -8.87 14.54 11.90
C VAL A 50 -9.90 13.44 12.14
N SER A 51 -10.87 13.68 13.02
CA SER A 51 -11.87 12.70 13.43
C SER A 51 -12.65 12.09 12.26
N THR A 52 -12.95 12.91 11.24
CA THR A 52 -13.64 12.45 10.03
C THR A 52 -12.80 11.45 9.24
N VAL A 53 -11.49 11.72 9.06
CA VAL A 53 -10.58 10.82 8.37
C VAL A 53 -10.47 9.49 9.12
N LEU A 54 -10.29 9.57 10.44
CA LEU A 54 -10.23 8.39 11.29
C LEU A 54 -11.52 7.55 11.21
N ALA A 55 -12.69 8.19 11.20
CA ALA A 55 -13.98 7.52 11.06
C ALA A 55 -14.09 6.81 9.69
N CYS A 56 -13.75 7.50 8.61
CA CYS A 56 -13.77 6.91 7.26
C CYS A 56 -12.84 5.70 7.14
N VAL A 57 -11.60 5.83 7.61
CA VAL A 57 -10.61 4.74 7.56
C VAL A 57 -11.08 3.53 8.39
N ARG A 58 -11.70 3.76 9.55
CA ARG A 58 -12.27 2.68 10.37
C ARG A 58 -13.40 1.95 9.66
N VAL A 59 -14.34 2.67 9.06
CA VAL A 59 -15.46 2.08 8.32
C VAL A 59 -14.96 1.21 7.16
N ILE A 60 -13.99 1.70 6.39
CA ILE A 60 -13.36 0.95 5.30
C ILE A 60 -12.66 -0.30 5.84
N ALA A 61 -11.88 -0.16 6.91
CA ALA A 61 -11.14 -1.26 7.51
C ALA A 61 -12.07 -2.36 8.05
N ASP A 62 -13.15 -1.97 8.72
CA ASP A 62 -14.15 -2.90 9.24
C ASP A 62 -14.95 -3.58 8.12
N GLY A 63 -15.29 -2.82 7.06
CA GLY A 63 -15.95 -3.36 5.88
C GLY A 63 -15.12 -4.41 5.13
N CYS A 64 -13.81 -4.18 5.00
CA CYS A 64 -12.90 -5.15 4.38
C CYS A 64 -12.56 -6.34 5.29
N ALA A 65 -12.62 -6.17 6.59
CA ALA A 65 -12.34 -7.24 7.55
C ALA A 65 -13.52 -8.19 7.78
N THR A 66 -14.76 -7.73 7.56
CA THR A 66 -15.97 -8.50 7.82
C THR A 66 -16.14 -9.73 6.94
N PRO A 67 -15.87 -9.71 5.60
CA PRO A 67 -16.04 -10.90 4.77
C PRO A 67 -15.08 -12.02 5.20
N GLU A 68 -15.58 -13.25 5.28
CA GLU A 68 -14.74 -14.41 5.57
C GLU A 68 -13.81 -14.74 4.42
N LEU A 69 -12.55 -15.03 4.74
CA LEU A 69 -11.60 -15.58 3.79
C LEU A 69 -11.86 -17.08 3.61
N ARG A 70 -12.19 -17.49 2.38
CA ARG A 70 -12.36 -18.89 2.02
C ARG A 70 -11.34 -19.29 0.97
N LEU A 71 -10.62 -20.36 1.23
CA LEU A 71 -9.66 -20.95 0.30
C LEU A 71 -10.34 -22.02 -0.57
N TYR A 72 -10.08 -21.94 -1.86
CA TYR A 72 -10.55 -22.89 -2.83
C TYR A 72 -9.37 -23.47 -3.62
N ARG A 73 -9.38 -24.77 -3.83
CA ARG A 73 -8.44 -25.43 -4.73
C ARG A 73 -9.09 -25.55 -6.12
N ALA A 74 -8.33 -25.24 -7.16
CA ALA A 74 -8.75 -25.51 -8.53
C ALA A 74 -8.71 -27.02 -8.77
N GLY A 75 -9.87 -27.65 -8.98
CA GLY A 75 -9.96 -29.05 -9.38
C GLY A 75 -9.79 -29.20 -10.90
N ASN A 76 -9.54 -30.45 -11.35
CA ASN A 76 -9.39 -30.77 -12.78
C ASN A 76 -10.65 -30.41 -13.61
N ASP A 77 -11.84 -30.41 -13.01
CA ASP A 77 -13.13 -30.12 -13.65
C ASP A 77 -13.54 -28.64 -13.59
N LYS A 78 -12.62 -27.69 -13.40
CA LYS A 78 -12.92 -26.27 -13.22
C LYS A 78 -13.87 -25.95 -12.04
N ARG A 79 -14.22 -26.94 -11.23
CA ARG A 79 -15.01 -26.75 -10.02
C ARG A 79 -14.11 -26.33 -8.86
N ARG A 80 -14.53 -25.30 -8.16
CA ARG A 80 -13.84 -24.85 -6.95
C ARG A 80 -14.18 -25.80 -5.81
N GLN A 81 -13.18 -26.48 -5.25
CA GLN A 81 -13.33 -27.33 -4.07
C GLN A 81 -12.86 -26.54 -2.84
N SER A 82 -13.65 -26.57 -1.76
CA SER A 82 -13.26 -25.96 -0.49
C SER A 82 -11.99 -26.63 0.05
N ALA A 83 -11.00 -25.82 0.41
CA ALA A 83 -9.70 -26.29 0.85
C ALA A 83 -9.47 -26.01 2.34
N GLU A 84 -10.41 -26.37 3.18
CA GLU A 84 -10.37 -26.13 4.64
C GLU A 84 -9.34 -26.98 5.38
N ASN A 85 -8.90 -28.09 4.76
CA ASN A 85 -7.94 -29.04 5.33
C ASN A 85 -6.48 -28.64 5.16
N ILE A 86 -6.21 -27.49 4.53
CA ILE A 86 -4.85 -26.99 4.30
C ILE A 86 -4.41 -26.17 5.51
N PRO A 87 -3.16 -26.34 6.01
CA PRO A 87 -2.66 -25.58 7.16
C PRO A 87 -2.71 -24.07 6.94
N GLU A 88 -2.53 -23.60 5.71
CA GLU A 88 -2.63 -22.20 5.31
C GLU A 88 -4.03 -21.61 5.54
N TYR A 89 -5.08 -22.43 5.41
CA TYR A 89 -6.44 -21.99 5.72
C TYR A 89 -6.59 -21.60 7.19
N ARG A 90 -6.00 -22.37 8.09
CA ARG A 90 -6.04 -22.07 9.53
C ARG A 90 -5.36 -20.74 9.85
N LEU A 91 -4.24 -20.45 9.19
CA LEU A 91 -3.53 -19.18 9.37
C LEU A 91 -4.36 -18.00 8.84
N LEU A 92 -4.93 -18.12 7.64
CA LEU A 92 -5.66 -17.02 7.02
C LEU A 92 -7.08 -16.81 7.61
N ALA A 93 -7.81 -17.92 7.84
CA ALA A 93 -9.20 -17.84 8.24
C ALA A 93 -9.45 -17.76 9.76
N ARG A 94 -8.52 -18.31 10.56
CA ARG A 94 -8.69 -18.35 12.03
C ARG A 94 -7.71 -17.48 12.78
N ARG A 95 -6.41 -17.82 12.73
CA ARG A 95 -5.37 -17.17 13.53
C ARG A 95 -4.09 -17.03 12.70
N PRO A 96 -3.79 -15.85 12.16
CA PRO A 96 -2.52 -15.60 11.48
C PRO A 96 -1.32 -15.62 12.45
N ASN A 97 -1.54 -15.24 13.71
CA ASN A 97 -0.55 -15.23 14.79
C ASN A 97 -1.20 -15.55 16.14
N GLU A 98 -0.37 -15.69 17.18
CA GLU A 98 -0.83 -16.10 18.51
C GLU A 98 -1.73 -15.06 19.21
N TRP A 99 -1.59 -13.79 18.87
CA TRP A 99 -2.20 -12.65 19.56
C TRP A 99 -3.28 -11.93 18.74
N GLN A 100 -3.50 -12.28 17.45
CA GLN A 100 -4.52 -11.68 16.60
C GLN A 100 -5.46 -12.72 16.00
N THR A 101 -6.71 -12.36 15.87
CA THR A 101 -7.69 -13.06 15.03
C THR A 101 -7.50 -12.68 13.56
N SER A 102 -8.03 -13.48 12.65
CA SER A 102 -8.03 -13.17 11.21
C SER A 102 -8.75 -11.84 10.90
N TYR A 103 -9.80 -11.51 11.64
CA TYR A 103 -10.49 -10.23 11.53
C TYR A 103 -9.60 -9.04 11.91
N GLU A 104 -8.96 -9.10 13.07
CA GLU A 104 -8.10 -8.04 13.58
C GLU A 104 -6.90 -7.81 12.65
N TRP A 105 -6.31 -8.89 12.15
CA TRP A 105 -5.20 -8.82 11.21
C TRP A 105 -5.60 -8.12 9.90
N ARG A 106 -6.74 -8.51 9.30
CA ARG A 106 -7.25 -7.88 8.06
C ARG A 106 -7.61 -6.42 8.28
N ARG A 107 -8.25 -6.12 9.40
CA ARG A 107 -8.59 -4.77 9.81
C ARG A 107 -7.35 -3.89 9.91
N MET A 108 -6.31 -4.38 10.59
CA MET A 108 -5.02 -3.69 10.73
C MET A 108 -4.36 -3.45 9.37
N MET A 109 -4.26 -4.48 8.53
CA MET A 109 -3.68 -4.37 7.19
C MET A 109 -4.42 -3.34 6.32
N THR A 110 -5.75 -3.36 6.33
CA THR A 110 -6.56 -2.40 5.56
C THR A 110 -6.41 -0.98 6.11
N LEU A 111 -6.33 -0.83 7.42
CA LEU A 111 -6.13 0.47 8.06
C LEU A 111 -4.81 1.10 7.63
N HIS A 112 -3.71 0.32 7.62
CA HIS A 112 -2.42 0.77 7.13
C HIS A 112 -2.39 1.04 5.62
N ALA A 113 -3.17 0.31 4.83
CA ALA A 113 -3.24 0.51 3.39
C ALA A 113 -4.08 1.73 2.99
N ALA A 114 -4.96 2.22 3.88
CA ALA A 114 -5.85 3.35 3.64
C ALA A 114 -5.25 4.70 4.09
N LEU A 115 -4.09 4.67 4.73
CA LEU A 115 -3.32 5.84 5.20
C LEU A 115 -2.12 6.09 4.30
#